data_d8d64026836966c513e2e46f891d46d5
#
_entry.id   d8d64026836966c513e2e46f891d46d5
#
_cell.length_a   1.000
_cell.length_b   1.000
_cell.length_c   1.000
_cell.angle_alpha   90.00
_cell.angle_beta   90.00
_cell.angle_gamma   90.00
#
_symmetry.space_group_name_H-M   'P 1'
#
loop_
_entity.id
_entity.type
_entity.pdbx_description
1 polymer ?
#
loop_
_entity_poly.entity_id
_entity_poly.type
_entity_poly.pdbx_seq_one_letter_code
_entity_poly.pdbx_strand_id
1 'polypeptide(L)'
;MNTKPIYCLAAIAVVSLVATLTGCHTPASRSASVTPCMNVLDRFTAANVPEMGPDETFAPAGKWTNGVTPPNLPGKGLAQHPMLIVGENYDKIFLVDHGKVIWTYSTGTSYEYDDVWMLSNGNILFSRMEYAAEITPDKKVVWRYDCHKAPGINHTEIHTCQPIGLDKVMIVLNGLPPRLKIINIKTGAVEVDHELPFSEPPNPNGIHGQFRRTRLTAQGTYLVPVFGLGYVVEYDKNFNEIWRYYIKSPWAAVRLKNGNTLITDEADNLTREVNPKGETVWEFNTKKDLPAEYQFTSAPQTATRLANGDTIFTSRGEHGKGPQLIEVTPDKRVVWVLQDWKDFNGITAVQVLDDPGIPEIPVQSEH
;
A
#
# COMPACT_ATOMS: atom_id res chain seq x y z
N MET A 1 17.84 51.34 73.16
CA MET A 1 18.41 50.21 73.87
C MET A 1 17.87 48.97 73.22
N ASN A 2 18.69 48.37 72.37
CA ASN A 2 18.30 47.25 71.53
C ASN A 2 18.88 45.94 72.06
N THR A 3 18.03 45.01 72.44
CA THR A 3 18.39 43.65 72.76
C THR A 3 18.07 42.77 71.57
N LYS A 4 19.07 42.12 71.03
CA LYS A 4 18.93 41.05 69.99
C LYS A 4 18.78 39.71 70.66
N PRO A 5 17.93 38.81 70.23
CA PRO A 5 17.93 37.42 70.68
C PRO A 5 18.90 36.57 69.88
N ILE A 6 19.56 35.70 70.60
CA ILE A 6 20.48 34.65 70.11
C ILE A 6 19.65 33.45 69.65
N TYR A 7 19.84 33.03 68.42
CA TYR A 7 19.27 31.74 67.94
C TYR A 7 20.32 30.64 68.04
N CYS A 8 20.03 29.63 68.81
CA CYS A 8 20.74 28.36 68.83
C CYS A 8 20.46 27.55 67.55
N LEU A 9 21.49 27.22 66.80
CA LEU A 9 21.41 26.22 65.70
C LEU A 9 21.55 24.84 66.29
N ALA A 10 20.49 24.02 66.18
CA ALA A 10 20.56 22.57 66.40
C ALA A 10 20.88 21.91 65.06
N ALA A 11 22.03 21.25 64.95
CA ALA A 11 22.41 20.44 63.80
C ALA A 11 21.67 19.13 63.85
N ILE A 12 20.80 18.87 62.88
CA ILE A 12 20.19 17.55 62.67
C ILE A 12 21.04 16.81 61.64
N ALA A 13 21.69 15.74 62.07
CA ALA A 13 22.41 14.80 61.14
C ALA A 13 21.37 13.93 60.42
N VAL A 14 21.25 14.14 59.13
CA VAL A 14 20.46 13.25 58.25
C VAL A 14 21.36 12.11 57.82
N VAL A 15 21.14 10.90 58.31
CA VAL A 15 21.75 9.68 57.85
C VAL A 15 21.01 9.27 56.58
N SER A 16 21.64 9.47 55.42
CA SER A 16 21.12 8.99 54.14
C SER A 16 21.37 7.49 54.01
N LEU A 17 20.33 6.70 54.12
CA LEU A 17 20.35 5.28 53.80
C LEU A 17 20.22 5.13 52.28
N VAL A 18 21.32 4.86 51.56
CA VAL A 18 21.33 4.52 50.15
C VAL A 18 20.87 3.06 50.01
N ALA A 19 19.60 2.86 49.73
CA ALA A 19 19.08 1.55 49.32
C ALA A 19 19.41 1.37 47.83
N THR A 20 20.38 0.52 47.53
CA THR A 20 20.64 0.03 46.16
C THR A 20 19.50 -0.89 45.77
N LEU A 21 18.50 -0.37 45.08
CA LEU A 21 17.52 -1.15 44.37
C LEU A 21 18.19 -1.72 43.10
N THR A 22 18.64 -2.97 43.21
CA THR A 22 18.89 -3.79 42.01
C THR A 22 17.55 -4.10 41.38
N GLY A 23 17.09 -3.20 40.51
CA GLY A 23 15.93 -3.44 39.69
C GLY A 23 16.24 -4.57 38.71
N CYS A 24 15.67 -5.73 38.88
CA CYS A 24 15.51 -6.69 37.83
C CYS A 24 14.69 -6.02 36.71
N HIS A 25 15.37 -5.53 35.70
CA HIS A 25 14.70 -5.21 34.42
C HIS A 25 14.23 -6.52 33.83
N THR A 26 13.00 -6.93 34.11
CA THR A 26 12.28 -7.83 33.23
C THR A 26 12.22 -7.11 31.88
N PRO A 27 12.72 -7.71 30.78
CA PRO A 27 12.51 -7.11 29.47
C PRO A 27 11.01 -6.97 29.27
N ALA A 28 10.56 -5.75 29.03
CA ALA A 28 9.19 -5.51 28.61
C ALA A 28 8.92 -6.48 27.44
N SER A 29 7.99 -7.40 27.64
CA SER A 29 7.51 -8.25 26.56
C SER A 29 7.03 -7.29 25.46
N ARG A 30 7.77 -7.19 24.35
CA ARG A 30 7.26 -6.58 23.15
C ARG A 30 5.96 -7.34 22.86
N SER A 31 4.83 -6.66 22.98
CA SER A 31 3.58 -7.23 22.47
C SER A 31 3.86 -7.59 21.03
N ALA A 32 3.80 -8.87 20.70
CA ALA A 32 3.94 -9.31 19.33
C ALA A 32 2.95 -8.50 18.52
N SER A 33 3.43 -7.74 17.53
CA SER A 33 2.61 -6.95 16.65
C SER A 33 1.65 -7.92 15.95
N VAL A 34 0.34 -7.68 16.09
CA VAL A 34 -0.67 -8.54 15.49
C VAL A 34 -0.61 -8.35 13.97
N THR A 35 -0.29 -9.41 13.25
CA THR A 35 -0.30 -9.49 11.79
C THR A 35 -1.37 -10.51 11.36
N PRO A 36 -2.66 -10.12 11.32
CA PRO A 36 -3.76 -11.06 11.04
C PRO A 36 -3.60 -11.81 9.72
N CYS A 37 -3.01 -11.17 8.72
CA CYS A 37 -2.78 -11.78 7.41
C CYS A 37 -1.88 -13.02 7.49
N MET A 38 -0.89 -13.03 8.39
CA MET A 38 -0.02 -14.18 8.59
C MET A 38 -0.77 -15.39 9.15
N ASN A 39 -1.79 -15.16 9.97
CA ASN A 39 -2.56 -16.21 10.63
C ASN A 39 -3.49 -16.99 9.70
N VAL A 40 -3.69 -16.51 8.47
CA VAL A 40 -4.61 -17.12 7.51
C VAL A 40 -3.91 -17.77 6.30
N LEU A 41 -2.57 -17.72 6.23
CA LEU A 41 -1.80 -18.24 5.09
C LEU A 41 -2.02 -19.73 4.83
N ASP A 42 -2.21 -20.54 5.86
CA ASP A 42 -2.50 -21.97 5.73
C ASP A 42 -3.76 -22.26 4.90
N ARG A 43 -4.69 -21.33 4.82
CA ARG A 43 -5.91 -21.46 4.02
C ARG A 43 -5.64 -21.46 2.52
N PHE A 44 -4.52 -20.89 2.08
CA PHE A 44 -4.13 -20.82 0.67
C PHE A 44 -3.39 -22.07 0.18
N THR A 45 -2.84 -22.83 1.11
CA THR A 45 -2.10 -24.07 0.82
C THR A 45 -2.89 -25.33 1.18
N ALA A 46 -4.15 -25.18 1.59
CA ALA A 46 -5.01 -26.31 1.91
C ALA A 46 -5.25 -27.19 0.69
N ALA A 47 -5.28 -28.52 0.90
CA ALA A 47 -5.42 -29.51 -0.17
C ALA A 47 -6.71 -29.35 -1.02
N ASN A 48 -7.70 -28.64 -0.50
CA ASN A 48 -8.97 -28.38 -1.17
C ASN A 48 -9.02 -27.06 -1.96
N VAL A 49 -7.91 -26.29 -1.99
CA VAL A 49 -7.84 -25.10 -2.83
C VAL A 49 -7.73 -25.54 -4.29
N PRO A 50 -8.67 -25.15 -5.17
CA PRO A 50 -8.63 -25.56 -6.56
C PRO A 50 -7.42 -24.93 -7.29
N GLU A 51 -6.88 -25.61 -8.27
CA GLU A 51 -5.81 -25.08 -9.12
C GLU A 51 -6.26 -23.83 -9.85
N MET A 52 -7.51 -23.82 -10.34
CA MET A 52 -8.17 -22.64 -10.90
C MET A 52 -9.49 -22.39 -10.19
N GLY A 53 -9.82 -21.13 -9.96
CA GLY A 53 -11.13 -20.71 -9.49
C GLY A 53 -12.15 -20.60 -10.65
N PRO A 54 -13.43 -20.50 -10.34
CA PRO A 54 -14.51 -20.47 -11.36
C PRO A 54 -14.43 -19.26 -12.30
N ASP A 55 -13.84 -18.16 -11.84
CA ASP A 55 -13.70 -16.92 -12.63
C ASP A 55 -12.28 -16.71 -13.19
N GLU A 56 -11.37 -17.65 -12.95
CA GLU A 56 -10.05 -17.59 -13.55
C GLU A 56 -10.13 -17.94 -15.04
N THR A 57 -9.62 -17.07 -15.89
CA THR A 57 -9.36 -17.42 -17.28
C THR A 57 -7.98 -18.06 -17.38
N PHE A 58 -7.87 -19.03 -18.30
CA PHE A 58 -6.59 -19.70 -18.52
C PHE A 58 -5.55 -18.66 -19.00
N ALA A 59 -4.60 -18.36 -18.15
CA ALA A 59 -3.36 -17.74 -18.59
C ALA A 59 -2.35 -18.86 -18.87
N PRO A 60 -1.47 -18.72 -19.87
CA PRO A 60 -0.44 -19.71 -20.13
C PRO A 60 0.26 -20.05 -18.83
N ALA A 61 0.34 -21.33 -18.52
CA ALA A 61 0.96 -21.83 -17.31
C ALA A 61 2.42 -21.37 -17.25
N GLY A 62 2.67 -20.29 -16.53
CA GLY A 62 4.01 -20.03 -16.04
C GLY A 62 4.32 -21.14 -15.05
N LYS A 63 5.47 -21.73 -15.15
CA LYS A 63 5.94 -22.60 -14.08
C LYS A 63 6.30 -21.69 -12.93
N TRP A 64 5.44 -21.62 -11.93
CA TRP A 64 5.68 -20.86 -10.71
C TRP A 64 6.72 -21.61 -9.90
N THR A 65 7.96 -21.34 -10.20
CA THR A 65 9.09 -21.79 -9.40
C THR A 65 9.42 -20.70 -8.39
N ASN A 66 10.22 -21.03 -7.40
CA ASN A 66 10.84 -20.01 -6.55
C ASN A 66 11.52 -18.98 -7.45
N GLY A 67 11.24 -17.72 -7.24
CA GLY A 67 11.93 -16.67 -7.95
C GLY A 67 13.44 -16.82 -7.82
N VAL A 68 14.13 -16.62 -8.91
CA VAL A 68 15.60 -16.65 -8.91
C VAL A 68 16.07 -15.21 -8.74
N THR A 69 16.55 -14.89 -7.57
CA THR A 69 17.25 -13.60 -7.39
C THR A 69 18.50 -13.63 -8.25
N PRO A 70 18.67 -12.67 -9.16
CA PRO A 70 19.88 -12.57 -9.93
C PRO A 70 21.13 -12.54 -9.02
N PRO A 71 22.23 -13.17 -9.42
CA PRO A 71 23.48 -13.09 -8.69
C PRO A 71 23.87 -11.61 -8.52
N ASN A 72 24.43 -11.27 -7.37
CA ASN A 72 24.93 -9.94 -7.02
C ASN A 72 23.88 -8.89 -6.64
N LEU A 73 22.60 -9.20 -6.61
CA LEU A 73 21.61 -8.30 -6.00
C LEU A 73 21.60 -8.46 -4.47
N PRO A 74 21.41 -7.37 -3.70
CA PRO A 74 21.19 -7.47 -2.28
C PRO A 74 19.89 -8.25 -2.01
N GLY A 75 19.88 -8.99 -0.91
CA GLY A 75 18.75 -9.89 -0.61
C GLY A 75 18.72 -11.13 -1.51
N LYS A 76 18.08 -12.18 -1.08
CA LYS A 76 18.01 -13.43 -1.81
C LYS A 76 16.58 -13.91 -1.94
N GLY A 77 16.12 -14.03 -3.19
CA GLY A 77 14.85 -14.66 -3.51
C GLY A 77 13.63 -13.75 -3.31
N LEU A 78 12.47 -14.32 -3.58
CA LEU A 78 11.17 -13.67 -3.53
C LEU A 78 10.73 -13.21 -2.13
N ALA A 79 11.46 -13.52 -1.09
CA ALA A 79 10.84 -13.44 0.20
C ALA A 79 11.76 -12.97 1.30
N GLN A 80 12.09 -11.74 1.24
CA GLN A 80 12.38 -11.06 2.47
C GLN A 80 11.11 -10.85 3.30
N HIS A 81 9.95 -10.72 2.63
CA HIS A 81 8.63 -10.57 3.24
C HIS A 81 7.62 -11.50 2.56
N PRO A 82 6.68 -12.10 3.29
CA PRO A 82 5.49 -12.64 2.69
C PRO A 82 4.65 -11.49 2.14
N MET A 83 4.15 -11.64 0.90
CA MET A 83 3.42 -10.55 0.27
C MET A 83 2.43 -11.01 -0.79
N LEU A 84 1.37 -10.22 -0.95
CA LEU A 84 0.56 -10.23 -2.16
C LEU A 84 1.22 -9.32 -3.20
N ILE A 85 1.28 -9.80 -4.44
CA ILE A 85 1.88 -9.09 -5.57
C ILE A 85 0.89 -9.05 -6.71
N VAL A 86 0.71 -7.89 -7.31
CA VAL A 86 -0.10 -7.66 -8.50
C VAL A 86 0.61 -6.76 -9.50
N GLY A 87 0.20 -6.84 -10.76
CA GLY A 87 0.85 -6.04 -11.78
C GLY A 87 0.18 -6.09 -13.14
N GLU A 88 0.94 -5.72 -14.16
CA GLU A 88 0.51 -5.61 -15.54
C GLU A 88 0.92 -6.80 -16.39
N ASN A 89 0.19 -7.03 -17.49
CA ASN A 89 0.46 -7.94 -18.61
C ASN A 89 0.29 -9.45 -18.34
N TYR A 90 0.32 -9.93 -17.10
CA TYR A 90 0.00 -11.33 -16.76
C TYR A 90 -1.35 -11.49 -16.12
N ASP A 91 -1.80 -10.42 -15.51
CA ASP A 91 -3.10 -10.36 -14.87
C ASP A 91 -3.27 -11.46 -13.82
N LYS A 92 -2.26 -11.61 -12.98
CA LYS A 92 -2.26 -12.54 -11.85
C LYS A 92 -2.01 -11.83 -10.54
N ILE A 93 -2.72 -12.31 -9.54
CA ILE A 93 -2.39 -12.09 -8.14
C ILE A 93 -1.48 -13.21 -7.70
N PHE A 94 -0.37 -12.87 -7.04
CA PHE A 94 0.56 -13.83 -6.46
C PHE A 94 0.57 -13.69 -4.96
N LEU A 95 0.51 -14.81 -4.27
CA LEU A 95 0.84 -14.89 -2.85
C LEU A 95 2.19 -15.57 -2.70
N VAL A 96 3.14 -14.82 -2.12
CA VAL A 96 4.50 -15.27 -1.90
C VAL A 96 4.73 -15.46 -0.40
N ASP A 97 5.32 -16.57 -0.02
CA ASP A 97 5.75 -16.84 1.34
C ASP A 97 6.99 -17.75 1.34
N HIS A 98 7.93 -17.48 2.26
CA HIS A 98 9.19 -18.23 2.40
C HIS A 98 9.93 -18.44 1.07
N GLY A 99 9.99 -17.40 0.20
CA GLY A 99 10.67 -17.47 -1.09
C GLY A 99 9.96 -18.28 -2.16
N LYS A 100 8.70 -18.57 -2.01
CA LYS A 100 7.90 -19.37 -2.93
C LYS A 100 6.59 -18.69 -3.25
N VAL A 101 6.14 -18.82 -4.49
CA VAL A 101 4.75 -18.57 -4.83
C VAL A 101 3.94 -19.74 -4.28
N ILE A 102 3.09 -19.49 -3.29
CA ILE A 102 2.26 -20.52 -2.64
C ILE A 102 0.83 -20.54 -3.16
N TRP A 103 0.39 -19.48 -3.85
CA TRP A 103 -0.95 -19.39 -4.41
C TRP A 103 -0.98 -18.32 -5.52
N THR A 104 -1.85 -18.52 -6.50
CA THR A 104 -2.12 -17.56 -7.58
C THR A 104 -3.60 -17.48 -7.89
N TYR A 105 -4.02 -16.34 -8.42
CA TYR A 105 -5.34 -16.14 -9.02
C TYR A 105 -5.17 -15.41 -10.35
N SER A 106 -5.79 -15.91 -11.42
CA SER A 106 -5.67 -15.33 -12.75
C SER A 106 -7.03 -14.98 -13.34
N THR A 107 -7.14 -13.80 -13.90
CA THR A 107 -8.31 -13.32 -14.65
C THR A 107 -8.04 -13.18 -16.14
N GLY A 108 -6.92 -13.74 -16.62
CA GLY A 108 -6.49 -13.65 -18.01
C GLY A 108 -5.67 -12.43 -18.32
N THR A 109 -5.20 -12.36 -19.56
CA THR A 109 -4.35 -11.26 -20.05
C THR A 109 -5.19 -10.07 -20.50
N SER A 110 -4.59 -8.89 -20.57
CA SER A 110 -5.01 -7.66 -21.24
C SER A 110 -5.43 -6.47 -20.37
N TYR A 111 -5.55 -6.64 -19.07
CA TYR A 111 -5.80 -5.53 -18.14
C TYR A 111 -4.82 -5.56 -16.97
N GLU A 112 -4.70 -4.45 -16.25
CA GLU A 112 -3.82 -4.33 -15.10
C GLU A 112 -4.58 -4.49 -13.78
N TYR A 113 -3.86 -4.91 -12.74
CA TYR A 113 -4.28 -4.78 -11.36
C TYR A 113 -3.52 -3.61 -10.75
N ASP A 114 -4.21 -2.74 -10.02
CA ASP A 114 -3.59 -1.55 -9.40
C ASP A 114 -3.68 -1.54 -7.88
N ASP A 115 -4.53 -2.38 -7.30
CA ASP A 115 -4.69 -2.45 -5.87
C ASP A 115 -5.04 -3.87 -5.41
N VAL A 116 -4.50 -4.29 -4.27
CA VAL A 116 -4.72 -5.64 -3.71
C VAL A 116 -4.61 -5.62 -2.19
N TRP A 117 -5.51 -6.36 -1.54
CA TRP A 117 -5.59 -6.47 -0.09
C TRP A 117 -5.91 -7.89 0.34
N MET A 118 -5.07 -8.49 1.18
CA MET A 118 -5.47 -9.63 2.00
C MET A 118 -6.13 -9.10 3.26
N LEU A 119 -7.36 -9.50 3.50
CA LEU A 119 -8.12 -9.12 4.68
C LEU A 119 -7.81 -10.02 5.86
N SER A 120 -8.13 -9.59 7.07
CA SER A 120 -7.91 -10.38 8.30
C SER A 120 -8.67 -11.72 8.31
N ASN A 121 -9.74 -11.84 7.55
CA ASN A 121 -10.48 -13.09 7.34
C ASN A 121 -9.87 -13.99 6.26
N GLY A 122 -8.79 -13.57 5.60
CA GLY A 122 -8.09 -14.29 4.53
C GLY A 122 -8.67 -14.09 3.14
N ASN A 123 -9.75 -13.36 2.97
CA ASN A 123 -10.23 -13.01 1.64
C ASN A 123 -9.28 -12.00 0.99
N ILE A 124 -9.27 -11.96 -0.33
CA ILE A 124 -8.47 -11.02 -1.13
C ILE A 124 -9.42 -10.08 -1.85
N LEU A 125 -9.29 -8.78 -1.59
CA LEU A 125 -9.93 -7.70 -2.33
C LEU A 125 -8.94 -7.14 -3.36
N PHE A 126 -9.37 -6.90 -4.59
CA PHE A 126 -8.53 -6.32 -5.63
C PHE A 126 -9.32 -5.47 -6.62
N SER A 127 -8.64 -4.56 -7.29
CA SER A 127 -9.14 -3.83 -8.45
C SER A 127 -8.46 -4.31 -9.73
N ARG A 128 -9.24 -4.42 -10.80
CA ARG A 128 -8.78 -4.81 -12.12
C ARG A 128 -9.52 -4.02 -13.19
N MET A 129 -9.06 -2.84 -13.50
CA MET A 129 -9.63 -1.86 -14.44
C MET A 129 -11.17 -1.95 -14.64
N GLU A 130 -11.70 -3.05 -15.20
CA GLU A 130 -13.13 -3.20 -15.50
C GLU A 130 -13.98 -3.58 -14.29
N TYR A 131 -13.36 -4.03 -13.20
CA TYR A 131 -14.09 -4.41 -11.98
C TYR A 131 -13.22 -4.40 -10.74
N ALA A 132 -13.87 -4.37 -9.58
CA ALA A 132 -13.28 -4.75 -8.30
C ALA A 132 -13.99 -5.99 -7.76
N ALA A 133 -13.24 -6.87 -7.07
CA ALA A 133 -13.82 -8.09 -6.54
C ALA A 133 -13.17 -8.50 -5.21
N GLU A 134 -13.92 -9.21 -4.39
CA GLU A 134 -13.44 -9.94 -3.23
C GLU A 134 -13.58 -11.44 -3.47
N ILE A 135 -12.50 -12.17 -3.24
CA ILE A 135 -12.44 -13.62 -3.40
C ILE A 135 -11.96 -14.30 -2.12
N THR A 136 -12.37 -15.54 -1.93
CA THR A 136 -11.90 -16.38 -0.82
C THR A 136 -10.56 -17.06 -1.16
N PRO A 137 -9.82 -17.61 -0.18
CA PRO A 137 -8.62 -18.41 -0.44
C PRO A 137 -8.85 -19.58 -1.39
N ASP A 138 -10.04 -20.18 -1.39
CA ASP A 138 -10.44 -21.26 -2.31
C ASP A 138 -11.01 -20.73 -3.63
N LYS A 139 -10.69 -19.46 -3.96
CA LYS A 139 -10.94 -18.79 -5.25
C LYS A 139 -12.41 -18.59 -5.63
N LYS A 140 -13.32 -18.52 -4.65
CA LYS A 140 -14.72 -18.19 -4.90
C LYS A 140 -14.90 -16.68 -4.83
N VAL A 141 -15.56 -16.11 -5.83
CA VAL A 141 -16.00 -14.71 -5.81
C VAL A 141 -17.14 -14.55 -4.80
N VAL A 142 -16.92 -13.71 -3.79
CA VAL A 142 -17.93 -13.41 -2.76
C VAL A 142 -18.55 -12.04 -2.94
N TRP A 143 -17.87 -11.16 -3.64
CA TRP A 143 -18.36 -9.86 -4.05
C TRP A 143 -17.70 -9.42 -5.34
N ARG A 144 -18.44 -8.68 -6.20
CA ARG A 144 -17.93 -8.09 -7.43
C ARG A 144 -18.71 -6.82 -7.77
N TYR A 145 -17.99 -5.81 -8.23
CA TYR A 145 -18.52 -4.57 -8.77
C TYR A 145 -17.95 -4.36 -10.18
N ASP A 146 -18.79 -4.43 -11.21
CA ASP A 146 -18.40 -4.20 -12.59
C ASP A 146 -18.57 -2.73 -12.96
N CYS A 147 -17.61 -2.18 -13.71
CA CYS A 147 -17.72 -0.85 -14.29
C CYS A 147 -18.82 -0.85 -15.35
N HIS A 148 -19.70 0.13 -15.28
CA HIS A 148 -20.73 0.34 -16.30
C HIS A 148 -20.25 1.36 -17.32
N LYS A 149 -20.39 1.06 -18.59
CA LYS A 149 -20.18 2.03 -19.66
C LYS A 149 -21.28 3.08 -19.59
N ALA A 150 -20.94 4.32 -19.29
CA ALA A 150 -21.89 5.41 -19.40
C ALA A 150 -22.10 5.79 -20.88
N PRO A 151 -23.30 6.25 -21.27
CA PRO A 151 -23.56 6.71 -22.61
C PRO A 151 -22.58 7.82 -23.02
N GLY A 152 -21.93 7.67 -24.18
CA GLY A 152 -20.99 8.66 -24.72
C GLY A 152 -19.55 8.55 -24.21
N ILE A 153 -19.25 7.59 -23.32
CA ILE A 153 -17.90 7.29 -22.86
C ILE A 153 -17.46 5.93 -23.42
N ASN A 154 -16.19 5.83 -23.77
CA ASN A 154 -15.67 4.57 -24.31
C ASN A 154 -15.59 3.48 -23.25
N HIS A 155 -15.20 3.83 -22.01
CA HIS A 155 -15.09 2.91 -20.88
C HIS A 155 -15.04 3.68 -19.56
N THR A 156 -15.19 2.94 -18.46
CA THR A 156 -14.87 3.37 -17.09
C THR A 156 -13.88 2.39 -16.49
N GLU A 157 -13.05 2.85 -15.57
CA GLU A 157 -11.96 2.04 -14.98
C GLU A 157 -11.92 2.19 -13.46
N ILE A 158 -11.50 1.13 -12.77
CA ILE A 158 -11.25 1.11 -11.33
C ILE A 158 -9.77 0.83 -11.09
N HIS A 159 -9.06 1.83 -10.56
CA HIS A 159 -7.64 1.69 -10.17
C HIS A 159 -7.44 1.63 -8.65
N THR A 160 -8.48 1.89 -7.88
CA THR A 160 -8.46 1.88 -6.41
C THR A 160 -9.57 0.99 -5.89
N CYS A 161 -9.20 0.11 -4.96
CA CYS A 161 -10.16 -0.47 -4.02
C CYS A 161 -9.53 -0.47 -2.62
N GLN A 162 -10.29 -0.07 -1.61
CA GLN A 162 -9.83 -0.11 -0.22
C GLN A 162 -10.91 -0.70 0.66
N PRO A 163 -10.59 -1.72 1.49
CA PRO A 163 -11.55 -2.26 2.45
C PRO A 163 -11.78 -1.27 3.59
N ILE A 164 -13.01 -1.23 4.08
CA ILE A 164 -13.43 -0.48 5.27
C ILE A 164 -14.19 -1.45 6.17
N GLY A 165 -13.51 -2.02 7.15
CA GLY A 165 -13.98 -3.22 7.82
C GLY A 165 -14.12 -4.39 6.83
N LEU A 166 -14.90 -5.40 7.21
CA LEU A 166 -15.17 -6.59 6.38
C LEU A 166 -16.53 -6.50 5.65
N ASP A 167 -17.11 -5.33 5.55
CA ASP A 167 -18.45 -5.14 4.99
C ASP A 167 -18.57 -3.97 4.02
N LYS A 168 -17.52 -3.17 3.84
CA LYS A 168 -17.54 -2.05 2.90
C LYS A 168 -16.26 -1.97 2.09
N VAL A 169 -16.40 -1.44 0.88
CA VAL A 169 -15.28 -1.15 -0.02
C VAL A 169 -15.41 0.26 -0.56
N MET A 170 -14.33 1.03 -0.48
CA MET A 170 -14.18 2.27 -1.23
C MET A 170 -13.58 1.96 -2.59
N ILE A 171 -14.16 2.49 -3.66
CA ILE A 171 -13.62 2.45 -5.03
C ILE A 171 -13.56 3.85 -5.62
N VAL A 172 -12.65 4.06 -6.56
CA VAL A 172 -12.64 5.23 -7.42
C VAL A 172 -12.84 4.79 -8.86
N LEU A 173 -13.87 5.33 -9.48
CA LEU A 173 -14.18 5.15 -10.89
C LEU A 173 -13.58 6.30 -11.67
N ASN A 174 -12.62 6.01 -12.54
CA ASN A 174 -12.26 6.88 -13.63
C ASN A 174 -13.40 6.88 -14.64
N GLY A 175 -13.79 8.03 -15.14
CA GLY A 175 -14.93 8.16 -16.03
C GLY A 175 -15.29 9.62 -16.30
N LEU A 176 -16.47 9.85 -16.86
CA LEU A 176 -17.01 11.19 -17.11
C LEU A 176 -18.45 11.27 -16.61
N PRO A 177 -18.68 11.78 -15.40
CA PRO A 177 -17.68 12.25 -14.43
C PRO A 177 -17.02 11.08 -13.66
N PRO A 178 -15.78 11.27 -13.16
CA PRO A 178 -15.16 10.30 -12.25
C PRO A 178 -15.83 10.37 -10.87
N ARG A 179 -15.86 9.24 -10.14
CA ARG A 179 -16.60 9.15 -8.89
C ARG A 179 -15.88 8.34 -7.83
N LEU A 180 -15.89 8.82 -6.60
CA LEU A 180 -15.55 8.04 -5.42
C LEU A 180 -16.84 7.43 -4.85
N LYS A 181 -16.82 6.11 -4.60
CA LYS A 181 -17.95 5.40 -4.00
C LYS A 181 -17.50 4.61 -2.79
N ILE A 182 -18.37 4.53 -1.78
CA ILE A 182 -18.27 3.55 -0.70
C ILE A 182 -19.50 2.65 -0.81
N ILE A 183 -19.26 1.36 -0.94
CA ILE A 183 -20.27 0.34 -1.20
C ILE A 183 -20.27 -0.64 -0.04
N ASN A 184 -21.45 -0.89 0.52
CA ASN A 184 -21.65 -1.99 1.45
C ASN A 184 -21.78 -3.29 0.65
N ILE A 185 -20.79 -4.18 0.79
CA ILE A 185 -20.69 -5.40 -0.03
C ILE A 185 -21.73 -6.46 0.32
N LYS A 186 -22.31 -6.39 1.53
CA LYS A 186 -23.36 -7.34 1.98
C LYS A 186 -24.73 -6.98 1.46
N THR A 187 -25.00 -5.68 1.35
CA THR A 187 -26.34 -5.18 0.95
C THR A 187 -26.37 -4.65 -0.48
N GLY A 188 -25.21 -4.34 -1.07
CA GLY A 188 -25.08 -3.65 -2.34
C GLY A 188 -25.37 -2.15 -2.27
N ALA A 189 -25.68 -1.61 -1.08
CA ALA A 189 -25.99 -0.19 -0.92
C ALA A 189 -24.75 0.68 -1.17
N VAL A 190 -24.92 1.72 -1.99
CA VAL A 190 -23.93 2.79 -2.16
C VAL A 190 -24.17 3.82 -1.07
N GLU A 191 -23.26 3.88 -0.09
CA GLU A 191 -23.36 4.78 1.07
C GLU A 191 -22.75 6.15 0.80
N VAL A 192 -21.74 6.21 -0.08
CA VAL A 192 -21.12 7.44 -0.58
C VAL A 192 -21.03 7.35 -2.09
N ASP A 193 -21.37 8.44 -2.75
CA ASP A 193 -21.25 8.60 -4.20
C ASP A 193 -20.93 10.08 -4.51
N HIS A 194 -19.64 10.38 -4.69
CA HIS A 194 -19.17 11.76 -4.85
C HIS A 194 -18.39 11.91 -6.16
N GLU A 195 -18.68 13.01 -6.88
CA GLU A 195 -17.97 13.36 -8.10
C GLU A 195 -16.58 13.94 -7.77
N LEU A 196 -15.57 13.45 -8.46
CA LEU A 196 -14.19 13.93 -8.32
C LEU A 196 -13.83 14.92 -9.42
N PRO A 197 -12.81 15.78 -9.22
CA PRO A 197 -12.39 16.74 -10.23
C PRO A 197 -11.81 16.06 -11.47
N PHE A 198 -12.07 16.64 -12.63
CA PHE A 198 -11.52 16.20 -13.91
C PHE A 198 -11.25 17.39 -14.83
N SER A 199 -10.63 17.15 -16.00
CA SER A 199 -10.27 18.20 -16.95
C SER A 199 -11.49 18.92 -17.52
N GLU A 200 -11.38 20.21 -17.70
CA GLU A 200 -12.34 21.04 -18.41
C GLU A 200 -11.70 21.61 -19.69
N PRO A 201 -12.19 21.32 -20.90
CA PRO A 201 -13.34 20.45 -21.20
C PRO A 201 -13.05 18.97 -20.91
N PRO A 202 -14.10 18.14 -20.69
CA PRO A 202 -13.95 16.69 -20.45
C PRO A 202 -13.18 16.02 -21.58
N ASN A 203 -12.21 15.16 -21.21
CA ASN A 203 -11.39 14.42 -22.18
C ASN A 203 -11.73 12.90 -22.14
N PRO A 204 -12.52 12.38 -23.09
CA PRO A 204 -12.85 10.96 -23.12
C PRO A 204 -11.64 10.03 -23.32
N ASN A 205 -10.58 10.51 -23.95
CA ASN A 205 -9.35 9.77 -24.17
C ASN A 205 -8.40 9.81 -22.97
N GLY A 206 -8.69 10.66 -21.98
CA GLY A 206 -7.87 10.84 -20.78
C GLY A 206 -8.40 10.07 -19.54
N ILE A 207 -9.42 9.23 -19.69
CA ILE A 207 -10.05 8.53 -18.58
C ILE A 207 -9.05 7.68 -17.80
N HIS A 208 -8.22 6.91 -18.49
CA HIS A 208 -7.18 6.09 -17.89
C HIS A 208 -6.22 6.89 -16.99
N GLY A 209 -5.91 8.12 -17.36
CA GLY A 209 -5.00 9.02 -16.65
C GLY A 209 -5.63 9.90 -15.56
N GLN A 210 -6.86 9.66 -15.10
CA GLN A 210 -7.50 10.55 -14.12
C GLN A 210 -7.01 10.35 -12.70
N PHE A 211 -7.19 9.16 -12.18
CA PHE A 211 -6.88 8.79 -10.79
C PHE A 211 -6.13 7.47 -10.72
N ARG A 212 -5.36 7.31 -9.63
CA ARG A 212 -4.72 6.07 -9.27
C ARG A 212 -5.06 5.76 -7.80
N ARG A 213 -4.12 5.36 -6.96
CA ARG A 213 -4.38 4.86 -5.60
C ARG A 213 -4.88 5.95 -4.63
N THR A 214 -6.17 6.09 -4.49
CA THR A 214 -6.84 6.92 -3.47
C THR A 214 -6.95 6.15 -2.15
N ARG A 215 -6.87 6.86 -1.01
CA ARG A 215 -6.95 6.26 0.33
C ARG A 215 -7.90 7.02 1.26
N LEU A 216 -8.74 6.26 1.97
CA LEU A 216 -9.39 6.72 3.18
C LEU A 216 -8.36 6.69 4.31
N THR A 217 -8.16 7.81 4.98
CA THR A 217 -7.17 7.94 6.04
C THR A 217 -7.71 7.51 7.40
N ALA A 218 -6.83 7.38 8.38
CA ALA A 218 -7.19 7.11 9.77
C ALA A 218 -8.12 8.17 10.39
N GLN A 219 -8.06 9.40 9.88
CA GLN A 219 -8.88 10.53 10.32
C GLN A 219 -10.26 10.56 9.65
N GLY A 220 -10.54 9.61 8.75
CA GLY A 220 -11.79 9.57 7.98
C GLY A 220 -11.83 10.61 6.86
N THR A 221 -10.68 11.06 6.39
CA THR A 221 -10.53 11.96 5.25
C THR A 221 -10.15 11.18 4.00
N TYR A 222 -10.40 11.73 2.81
CA TYR A 222 -10.07 11.09 1.54
C TYR A 222 -8.81 11.73 0.95
N LEU A 223 -7.75 10.96 0.82
CA LEU A 223 -6.49 11.39 0.20
C LEU A 223 -6.46 10.92 -1.25
N VAL A 224 -6.56 11.87 -2.18
CA VAL A 224 -6.84 11.62 -3.59
C VAL A 224 -5.68 12.10 -4.46
N PRO A 225 -4.87 11.22 -5.02
CA PRO A 225 -3.92 11.56 -6.09
C PRO A 225 -4.68 11.82 -7.38
N VAL A 226 -4.70 13.08 -7.84
CA VAL A 226 -5.31 13.48 -9.10
C VAL A 226 -4.23 13.46 -10.17
N PHE A 227 -3.98 12.26 -10.69
CA PHE A 227 -2.86 11.99 -11.60
C PHE A 227 -2.88 12.88 -12.83
N GLY A 228 -4.03 12.99 -13.49
CA GLY A 228 -4.19 13.75 -14.72
C GLY A 228 -4.12 15.28 -14.57
N LEU A 229 -4.26 15.80 -13.34
CA LEU A 229 -4.22 17.23 -13.04
C LEU A 229 -3.01 17.67 -12.22
N GLY A 230 -2.16 16.73 -11.78
CA GLY A 230 -0.87 17.04 -11.19
C GLY A 230 -0.93 17.56 -9.75
N TYR A 231 -1.75 16.96 -8.90
CA TYR A 231 -1.77 17.25 -7.46
C TYR A 231 -2.34 16.11 -6.62
N VAL A 232 -2.01 16.11 -5.35
CA VAL A 232 -2.72 15.32 -4.34
C VAL A 232 -3.61 16.26 -3.55
N VAL A 233 -4.86 15.87 -3.34
CA VAL A 233 -5.82 16.62 -2.52
C VAL A 233 -6.34 15.76 -1.37
N GLU A 234 -6.57 16.37 -0.22
CA GLU A 234 -7.25 15.74 0.90
C GLU A 234 -8.60 16.42 1.12
N TYR A 235 -9.64 15.61 1.15
CA TYR A 235 -11.00 16.05 1.46
C TYR A 235 -11.41 15.57 2.85
N ASP A 236 -12.15 16.41 3.56
CA ASP A 236 -12.84 15.99 4.78
C ASP A 236 -14.00 15.01 4.45
N LYS A 237 -14.67 14.49 5.47
CA LYS A 237 -15.82 13.58 5.31
C LYS A 237 -17.02 14.19 4.55
N ASN A 238 -17.07 15.53 4.40
CA ASN A 238 -18.11 16.24 3.66
C ASN A 238 -17.62 16.67 2.28
N PHE A 239 -16.44 16.19 1.85
CA PHE A 239 -15.75 16.55 0.61
C PHE A 239 -15.36 18.03 0.49
N ASN A 240 -15.15 18.73 1.60
CA ASN A 240 -14.46 20.01 1.58
C ASN A 240 -12.96 19.76 1.48
N GLU A 241 -12.28 20.46 0.57
CA GLU A 241 -10.84 20.41 0.47
C GLU A 241 -10.20 21.02 1.73
N ILE A 242 -9.30 20.24 2.37
CA ILE A 242 -8.61 20.67 3.60
C ILE A 242 -7.09 20.74 3.42
N TRP A 243 -6.54 20.13 2.38
CA TRP A 243 -5.12 20.17 2.04
C TRP A 243 -4.91 19.86 0.57
N ARG A 244 -3.86 20.45 -0.04
CA ARG A 244 -3.43 20.17 -1.41
C ARG A 244 -1.91 20.26 -1.54
N TYR A 245 -1.35 19.36 -2.36
CA TYR A 245 0.06 19.34 -2.71
C TYR A 245 0.24 19.16 -4.21
N TYR A 246 0.95 20.09 -4.86
CA TYR A 246 1.20 20.02 -6.30
C TYR A 246 2.42 19.14 -6.60
N ILE A 247 2.23 18.19 -7.50
CA ILE A 247 3.23 17.23 -7.96
C ILE A 247 2.78 16.68 -9.31
N LYS A 248 3.68 16.39 -10.25
CA LYS A 248 3.32 16.28 -11.66
C LYS A 248 2.39 15.12 -12.01
N SER A 249 2.71 13.91 -11.55
CA SER A 249 1.95 12.69 -11.87
C SER A 249 1.87 11.79 -10.65
N PRO A 250 1.06 12.18 -9.62
CA PRO A 250 0.96 11.41 -8.40
C PRO A 250 0.25 10.07 -8.65
N TRP A 251 0.98 8.97 -8.57
CA TRP A 251 0.40 7.64 -8.69
C TRP A 251 -0.29 7.20 -7.41
N ALA A 252 0.37 7.32 -6.27
CA ALA A 252 -0.14 6.94 -4.97
C ALA A 252 0.15 8.01 -3.92
N ALA A 253 -0.74 8.13 -2.96
CA ALA A 253 -0.53 8.92 -1.77
C ALA A 253 -1.05 8.16 -0.54
N VAL A 254 -0.23 8.05 0.49
CA VAL A 254 -0.56 7.34 1.73
C VAL A 254 -0.27 8.25 2.92
N ARG A 255 -1.24 8.37 3.84
CA ARG A 255 -1.04 9.07 5.11
C ARG A 255 -0.33 8.15 6.08
N LEU A 256 0.87 8.54 6.48
CA LEU A 256 1.69 7.80 7.44
C LEU A 256 1.22 8.03 8.89
N LYS A 257 1.54 7.11 9.78
CA LYS A 257 1.22 7.20 11.22
C LYS A 257 1.82 8.42 11.91
N ASN A 258 2.94 8.95 11.37
CA ASN A 258 3.56 10.19 11.85
C ASN A 258 2.82 11.47 11.38
N GLY A 259 1.76 11.35 10.60
CA GLY A 259 0.98 12.45 10.03
C GLY A 259 1.51 13.01 8.71
N ASN A 260 2.66 12.54 8.23
CA ASN A 260 3.19 12.93 6.92
C ASN A 260 2.45 12.19 5.80
N THR A 261 2.64 12.62 4.56
CA THR A 261 2.11 11.97 3.36
C THR A 261 3.26 11.45 2.51
N LEU A 262 3.24 10.16 2.21
CA LEU A 262 4.14 9.53 1.25
C LEU A 262 3.48 9.55 -0.13
N ILE A 263 4.14 10.13 -1.14
CA ILE A 263 3.58 10.34 -2.49
C ILE A 263 4.58 9.81 -3.51
N THR A 264 4.12 8.98 -4.45
CA THR A 264 4.89 8.60 -5.63
C THR A 264 4.56 9.49 -6.81
N ASP A 265 5.58 9.90 -7.57
CA ASP A 265 5.46 10.72 -8.77
C ASP A 265 6.10 10.00 -9.97
N GLU A 266 5.26 9.60 -10.90
CA GLU A 266 5.70 8.91 -12.11
C GLU A 266 6.55 9.81 -13.02
N ALA A 267 6.17 11.06 -13.21
CA ALA A 267 6.84 11.96 -14.14
C ALA A 267 8.29 12.28 -13.75
N ASP A 268 8.57 12.43 -12.48
CA ASP A 268 9.92 12.77 -11.98
C ASP A 268 10.69 11.57 -11.39
N ASN A 269 10.14 10.34 -11.50
CA ASN A 269 10.73 9.09 -10.99
C ASN A 269 11.04 9.17 -9.49
N LEU A 270 10.14 9.73 -8.73
CA LEU A 270 10.43 10.06 -7.36
C LEU A 270 9.32 9.59 -6.39
N THR A 271 9.72 9.32 -5.16
CA THR A 271 8.81 9.18 -4.01
C THR A 271 9.20 10.21 -2.97
N ARG A 272 8.22 10.94 -2.46
CA ARG A 272 8.41 12.03 -1.52
C ARG A 272 7.55 11.86 -0.29
N GLU A 273 8.13 12.07 0.88
CA GLU A 273 7.41 12.25 2.13
C GLU A 273 7.32 13.74 2.44
N VAL A 274 6.11 14.25 2.59
CA VAL A 274 5.85 15.65 2.93
C VAL A 274 5.12 15.74 4.27
N ASN A 275 5.46 16.74 5.07
CA ASN A 275 4.75 17.01 6.32
C ASN A 275 3.40 17.71 6.05
N PRO A 276 2.53 17.90 7.05
CA PRO A 276 1.23 18.57 6.87
C PRO A 276 1.31 20.01 6.33
N LYS A 277 2.48 20.67 6.43
CA LYS A 277 2.71 22.01 5.85
C LYS A 277 3.12 21.96 4.38
N GLY A 278 3.31 20.76 3.80
CA GLY A 278 3.80 20.56 2.42
C GLY A 278 5.33 20.66 2.30
N GLU A 279 6.08 20.64 3.40
CA GLU A 279 7.55 20.63 3.37
C GLU A 279 8.05 19.20 3.16
N THR A 280 8.99 19.02 2.23
CA THR A 280 9.64 17.73 1.99
C THR A 280 10.52 17.36 3.17
N VAL A 281 10.27 16.21 3.78
CA VAL A 281 11.07 15.68 4.90
C VAL A 281 11.93 14.49 4.49
N TRP A 282 11.55 13.78 3.43
CA TRP A 282 12.33 12.73 2.82
C TRP A 282 11.96 12.63 1.33
N GLU A 283 12.92 12.25 0.50
CA GLU A 283 12.72 12.04 -0.92
C GLU A 283 13.63 10.92 -1.42
N PHE A 284 13.14 10.11 -2.35
CA PHE A 284 13.92 9.08 -3.03
C PHE A 284 13.65 9.14 -4.54
N ASN A 285 14.69 9.30 -5.32
CA ASN A 285 14.61 9.32 -6.78
C ASN A 285 15.19 8.04 -7.37
N THR A 286 14.37 7.22 -8.01
CA THR A 286 14.75 5.89 -8.51
C THR A 286 15.76 5.93 -9.67
N LYS A 287 16.03 7.10 -10.24
CA LYS A 287 17.08 7.30 -11.26
C LYS A 287 18.37 7.85 -10.70
N LYS A 288 18.32 8.55 -9.56
CA LYS A 288 19.48 9.24 -8.99
C LYS A 288 20.06 8.53 -7.76
N ASP A 289 19.17 8.03 -6.90
CA ASP A 289 19.56 7.47 -5.61
C ASP A 289 19.87 5.96 -5.67
N LEU A 290 19.43 5.27 -6.74
CA LEU A 290 19.76 3.86 -6.96
C LEU A 290 21.08 3.70 -7.72
N PRO A 291 21.91 2.70 -7.36
CA PRO A 291 23.02 2.25 -8.19
C PRO A 291 22.55 1.90 -9.60
N ALA A 292 23.41 2.07 -10.60
CA ALA A 292 23.06 1.89 -12.02
C ALA A 292 22.45 0.50 -12.31
N GLU A 293 22.96 -0.53 -11.67
CA GLU A 293 22.50 -1.92 -11.80
C GLU A 293 21.11 -2.20 -11.22
N TYR A 294 20.60 -1.31 -10.35
CA TYR A 294 19.30 -1.44 -9.68
C TYR A 294 18.28 -0.38 -10.12
N GLN A 295 18.63 0.47 -11.07
CA GLN A 295 17.71 1.50 -11.54
C GLN A 295 16.46 0.89 -12.17
N PHE A 296 15.32 1.44 -11.80
CA PHE A 296 14.05 1.10 -12.45
C PHE A 296 14.09 1.52 -13.93
N THR A 297 13.56 0.68 -14.78
CA THR A 297 13.38 1.01 -16.21
C THR A 297 12.13 1.85 -16.44
N SER A 298 11.12 1.74 -15.58
CA SER A 298 9.98 2.66 -15.48
C SER A 298 9.99 3.46 -14.18
N ALA A 299 9.02 4.34 -14.00
CA ALA A 299 8.86 5.10 -12.76
C ALA A 299 8.33 4.20 -11.60
N PRO A 300 8.52 4.61 -10.34
CA PRO A 300 7.85 3.98 -9.21
C PRO A 300 6.34 4.22 -9.29
N GLN A 301 5.55 3.18 -9.04
CA GLN A 301 4.10 3.31 -9.03
C GLN A 301 3.56 3.42 -7.61
N THR A 302 3.90 2.48 -6.75
CA THR A 302 3.53 2.55 -5.33
C THR A 302 4.77 2.50 -4.44
N ALA A 303 4.61 3.05 -3.24
CA ALA A 303 5.60 2.95 -2.18
C ALA A 303 4.88 2.59 -0.88
N THR A 304 5.40 1.60 -0.16
CA THR A 304 4.91 1.18 1.14
C THR A 304 5.99 1.44 2.18
N ARG A 305 5.68 2.24 3.20
CA ARG A 305 6.55 2.45 4.36
C ARG A 305 6.31 1.34 5.36
N LEU A 306 7.37 0.60 5.70
CA LEU A 306 7.32 -0.48 6.68
C LEU A 306 7.46 0.04 8.11
N ALA A 307 7.02 -0.75 9.08
CA ALA A 307 7.12 -0.40 10.50
C ALA A 307 8.55 -0.22 11.01
N ASN A 308 9.54 -0.83 10.36
CA ASN A 308 10.97 -0.63 10.65
C ASN A 308 11.54 0.68 10.07
N GLY A 309 10.75 1.39 9.26
CA GLY A 309 11.13 2.63 8.56
C GLY A 309 11.62 2.42 7.13
N ASP A 310 11.83 1.20 6.69
CA ASP A 310 12.22 0.91 5.31
C ASP A 310 11.07 1.21 4.34
N THR A 311 11.37 1.36 3.07
CA THR A 311 10.37 1.64 2.03
C THR A 311 10.52 0.66 0.89
N ILE A 312 9.42 -0.02 0.54
CA ILE A 312 9.34 -0.87 -0.64
C ILE A 312 8.70 -0.06 -1.78
N PHE A 313 9.37 -0.06 -2.93
CA PHE A 313 8.89 0.55 -4.18
C PHE A 313 8.51 -0.53 -5.17
N THR A 314 7.45 -0.29 -5.94
CA THR A 314 7.07 -1.12 -7.08
C THR A 314 7.45 -0.46 -8.39
N SER A 315 7.72 -1.26 -9.41
CA SER A 315 7.94 -0.82 -10.79
C SER A 315 7.32 -1.80 -11.77
N ARG A 316 6.56 -1.28 -12.73
CA ARG A 316 6.06 -2.10 -13.85
C ARG A 316 7.17 -2.49 -14.83
N GLY A 317 8.34 -1.86 -14.73
CA GLY A 317 9.44 -2.04 -15.65
C GLY A 317 9.11 -1.66 -17.09
N GLU A 318 10.10 -1.72 -17.95
CA GLU A 318 9.92 -1.58 -19.40
C GLU A 318 10.60 -2.75 -20.11
N HIS A 319 9.90 -3.36 -21.05
CA HIS A 319 10.44 -4.42 -21.88
C HIS A 319 11.04 -5.63 -21.13
N GLY A 320 10.50 -5.97 -19.96
CA GLY A 320 10.99 -7.09 -19.16
C GLY A 320 12.40 -6.85 -18.59
N LYS A 321 12.72 -5.64 -18.20
CA LYS A 321 14.04 -5.26 -17.69
C LYS A 321 13.96 -4.47 -16.39
N GLY A 322 15.05 -4.52 -15.64
CA GLY A 322 15.22 -3.82 -14.36
C GLY A 322 14.51 -4.49 -13.20
N PRO A 323 14.74 -4.01 -12.00
CA PRO A 323 14.03 -4.45 -10.80
C PRO A 323 12.53 -4.15 -10.87
N GLN A 324 11.75 -5.03 -10.27
CA GLN A 324 10.29 -4.91 -10.12
C GLN A 324 9.91 -4.45 -8.71
N LEU A 325 10.69 -4.85 -7.70
CA LEU A 325 10.58 -4.37 -6.34
C LEU A 325 11.97 -4.02 -5.80
N ILE A 326 12.04 -2.96 -5.01
CA ILE A 326 13.24 -2.57 -4.26
C ILE A 326 12.82 -2.14 -2.87
N GLU A 327 13.54 -2.62 -1.86
CA GLU A 327 13.44 -2.14 -0.50
C GLU A 327 14.68 -1.32 -0.16
N VAL A 328 14.45 -0.14 0.43
CA VAL A 328 15.51 0.76 0.88
C VAL A 328 15.30 1.18 2.32
N THR A 329 16.41 1.37 3.03
CA THR A 329 16.42 1.94 4.38
C THR A 329 16.10 3.46 4.34
N PRO A 330 15.77 4.09 5.50
CA PRO A 330 15.56 5.55 5.56
C PRO A 330 16.75 6.36 5.07
N ASP A 331 17.99 5.86 5.22
CA ASP A 331 19.24 6.44 4.72
C ASP A 331 19.55 6.04 3.27
N LYS A 332 18.56 5.50 2.55
CA LYS A 332 18.59 5.20 1.11
C LYS A 332 19.51 4.06 0.69
N ARG A 333 19.86 3.14 1.58
CA ARG A 333 20.61 1.93 1.21
C ARG A 333 19.65 0.86 0.72
N VAL A 334 19.96 0.27 -0.43
CA VAL A 334 19.22 -0.89 -0.96
C VAL A 334 19.50 -2.11 -0.08
N VAL A 335 18.46 -2.74 0.43
CA VAL A 335 18.56 -3.95 1.29
C VAL A 335 17.98 -5.19 0.62
N TRP A 336 17.07 -5.02 -0.32
CA TRP A 336 16.48 -6.12 -1.06
C TRP A 336 16.02 -5.67 -2.45
N VAL A 337 16.11 -6.59 -3.43
CA VAL A 337 15.69 -6.38 -4.81
C VAL A 337 15.03 -7.63 -5.34
N LEU A 338 13.85 -7.48 -5.95
CA LEU A 338 13.25 -8.49 -6.80
C LEU A 338 13.44 -8.10 -8.26
N GLN A 339 14.06 -8.98 -9.02
CA GLN A 339 14.12 -8.91 -10.46
C GLN A 339 13.92 -10.32 -11.04
N ASP A 340 12.72 -10.62 -11.44
CA ASP A 340 12.36 -11.93 -12.00
C ASP A 340 11.30 -11.78 -13.09
N TRP A 341 11.75 -11.51 -14.29
CA TRP A 341 10.90 -11.37 -15.47
C TRP A 341 10.47 -12.69 -16.09
N LYS A 342 10.88 -13.81 -15.52
CA LYS A 342 10.47 -15.14 -15.97
C LYS A 342 9.12 -15.53 -15.34
N ASP A 343 9.00 -15.29 -14.05
CA ASP A 343 7.86 -15.73 -13.26
C ASP A 343 6.90 -14.57 -12.93
N PHE A 344 7.36 -13.31 -12.95
CA PHE A 344 6.56 -12.11 -12.72
C PHE A 344 6.64 -11.14 -13.89
N ASN A 345 5.57 -10.35 -14.03
CA ASN A 345 5.56 -9.18 -14.89
C ASN A 345 5.86 -7.89 -14.14
N GLY A 346 5.57 -6.77 -14.78
CA GLY A 346 5.62 -5.48 -14.14
C GLY A 346 4.74 -5.45 -12.89
N ILE A 347 5.30 -5.01 -11.76
CA ILE A 347 4.60 -4.99 -10.47
C ILE A 347 4.07 -3.58 -10.23
N THR A 348 2.75 -3.46 -10.08
CA THR A 348 2.07 -2.18 -9.84
C THR A 348 1.82 -1.94 -8.36
N ALA A 349 1.48 -2.98 -7.62
CA ALA A 349 1.19 -2.90 -6.20
C ALA A 349 1.57 -4.17 -5.45
N VAL A 350 1.91 -4.00 -4.17
CA VAL A 350 2.16 -5.10 -3.23
C VAL A 350 1.53 -4.78 -1.89
N GLN A 351 1.09 -5.81 -1.18
CA GLN A 351 0.82 -5.73 0.26
C GLN A 351 1.84 -6.61 0.99
N VAL A 352 2.56 -6.02 1.92
CA VAL A 352 3.48 -6.73 2.82
C VAL A 352 2.68 -7.29 3.99
N LEU A 353 2.72 -8.62 4.18
CA LEU A 353 1.80 -9.31 5.08
C LEU A 353 2.31 -9.44 6.50
N ASP A 354 3.61 -9.33 6.71
CA ASP A 354 4.25 -9.30 8.03
C ASP A 354 4.42 -7.87 8.59
N ASP A 355 4.03 -6.84 7.84
CA ASP A 355 3.92 -5.48 8.37
C ASP A 355 2.72 -5.40 9.34
N PRO A 356 2.92 -4.83 10.55
CA PRO A 356 1.87 -4.88 11.60
C PRO A 356 0.65 -4.04 11.24
N GLY A 357 -0.52 -4.61 11.49
CA GLY A 357 -1.81 -3.91 11.38
C GLY A 357 -2.91 -4.78 10.83
N ILE A 358 -4.13 -4.27 10.88
CA ILE A 358 -5.33 -4.86 10.28
C ILE A 358 -5.62 -4.08 9.01
N PRO A 359 -5.52 -4.70 7.82
CA PRO A 359 -5.59 -3.98 6.53
C PRO A 359 -6.88 -3.22 6.31
N GLU A 360 -7.99 -3.79 6.74
CA GLU A 360 -9.33 -3.20 6.62
C GLU A 360 -9.62 -2.08 7.63
N ILE A 361 -8.66 -1.74 8.50
CA ILE A 361 -8.78 -0.63 9.44
C ILE A 361 -7.79 0.48 9.03
N PRO A 362 -8.26 1.59 8.45
CA PRO A 362 -7.38 2.64 7.89
C PRO A 362 -6.34 3.19 8.87
N VAL A 363 -6.65 3.25 10.18
CA VAL A 363 -5.71 3.70 11.21
C VAL A 363 -4.53 2.75 11.44
N GLN A 364 -4.64 1.50 11.00
CA GLN A 364 -3.65 0.46 11.23
C GLN A 364 -2.85 0.08 9.98
N SER A 365 -3.25 0.57 8.80
CA SER A 365 -2.60 0.27 7.53
C SER A 365 -2.01 1.51 6.88
N GLU A 366 -0.76 1.43 6.45
CA GLU A 366 -0.05 2.42 5.62
C GLU A 366 0.14 1.92 4.17
N HIS A 367 -0.72 0.97 3.77
CA HIS A 367 -0.70 0.35 2.44
C HIS A 367 -1.35 1.21 1.36
#